data_33304923f8430b2b47a7a7b83b718883
#
_entry.id   33304923f8430b2b47a7a7b83b718883
#
_cell.length_a   1.000
_cell.length_b   1.000
_cell.length_c   1.000
_cell.angle_alpha   90.00
_cell.angle_beta   90.00
_cell.angle_gamma   90.00
#
_symmetry.space_group_name_H-M   'P 1'
#
loop_
_entity.id
_entity.type
_entity.pdbx_description
1 polymer ?
#
loop_
_entity_poly.entity_id
_entity_poly.type
_entity_poly.pdbx_seq_one_letter_code
_entity_poly.pdbx_strand_id
1 'polypeptide(L)'
;YTEKQWGRDCREQPAFIIKRLPVRLTFDNNYFNALYQGIPVGGYTKLVANLLKGIEVRLNTDYLADKAALDALAGKVVYTGSIDAYFDYRLGTLEYRSVRFENELLDKSNYQGNAAVNYTDRETPWTRIIEHKWFEFGKDEAGNDLPKTIISREYSSEWKPGDEPYYPVNDEQNGRLYAQYKK
;
A
#
# COMPACT_ATOMS: atom_id res chain seq x y z
N TYR A 1 -5.99 -12.97 10.17
CA TYR A 1 -5.35 -11.99 9.29
C TYR A 1 -5.77 -10.56 9.62
N THR A 2 -7.07 -10.25 9.59
CA THR A 2 -7.61 -8.89 9.82
C THR A 2 -7.19 -8.33 11.18
N GLU A 3 -7.23 -9.12 12.24
CA GLU A 3 -6.75 -8.71 13.58
C GLU A 3 -5.27 -8.32 13.58
N LYS A 4 -4.41 -9.08 12.88
CA LYS A 4 -2.98 -8.73 12.72
C LYS A 4 -2.79 -7.41 11.96
N GLN A 5 -3.53 -7.23 10.87
CA GLN A 5 -3.43 -6.04 10.02
C GLN A 5 -3.86 -4.77 10.76
N TRP A 6 -4.93 -4.86 11.55
CA TRP A 6 -5.53 -3.70 12.22
C TRP A 6 -5.13 -3.54 13.68
N GLY A 7 -4.51 -4.57 14.30
CA GLY A 7 -4.13 -4.55 15.71
C GLY A 7 -5.31 -4.53 16.70
N ARG A 8 -6.51 -4.89 16.23
CA ARG A 8 -7.78 -4.86 17.00
C ARG A 8 -8.57 -6.14 16.78
N ASP A 9 -9.38 -6.54 17.75
CA ASP A 9 -10.30 -7.67 17.62
C ASP A 9 -11.30 -7.42 16.46
N CYS A 10 -11.62 -8.47 15.70
CA CYS A 10 -12.56 -8.36 14.57
C CYS A 10 -13.95 -7.88 14.98
N ARG A 11 -14.39 -8.16 16.22
CA ARG A 11 -15.68 -7.72 16.74
C ARG A 11 -15.76 -6.23 17.02
N GLU A 12 -14.62 -5.58 17.20
CA GLU A 12 -14.49 -4.14 17.43
C GLU A 12 -14.33 -3.33 16.14
N GLN A 13 -14.23 -4.03 15.01
CA GLN A 13 -14.00 -3.39 13.73
C GLN A 13 -15.32 -3.15 12.97
N PRO A 14 -15.41 -2.05 12.19
CA PRO A 14 -16.56 -1.81 11.32
C PRO A 14 -16.80 -2.98 10.36
N ALA A 15 -18.04 -3.41 10.22
CA ALA A 15 -18.42 -4.58 9.42
C ALA A 15 -17.94 -4.50 7.95
N PHE A 16 -17.79 -3.29 7.39
CA PHE A 16 -17.35 -3.12 6.00
C PHE A 16 -15.92 -3.61 5.78
N ILE A 17 -15.05 -3.56 6.79
CA ILE A 17 -13.67 -4.08 6.72
C ILE A 17 -13.68 -5.59 6.48
N ILE A 18 -14.57 -6.31 7.18
CA ILE A 18 -14.70 -7.76 7.04
C ILE A 18 -15.42 -8.12 5.74
N LYS A 19 -16.47 -7.36 5.37
CA LYS A 19 -17.28 -7.63 4.17
C LYS A 19 -16.52 -7.51 2.85
N ARG A 20 -15.37 -6.83 2.82
CA ARG A 20 -14.52 -6.75 1.63
C ARG A 20 -13.80 -8.06 1.28
N LEU A 21 -13.71 -8.98 2.23
CA LEU A 21 -13.08 -10.28 1.97
C LEU A 21 -14.01 -11.13 1.10
N PRO A 22 -13.51 -11.72 0.00
CA PRO A 22 -14.34 -12.51 -0.91
C PRO A 22 -14.63 -13.91 -0.33
N VAL A 23 -15.62 -13.99 0.56
CA VAL A 23 -16.12 -15.27 1.05
C VAL A 23 -17.14 -15.80 0.05
N ARG A 24 -16.86 -16.94 -0.59
CA ARG A 24 -17.70 -17.58 -1.62
C ARG A 24 -17.96 -19.03 -1.27
N LEU A 25 -19.12 -19.53 -1.66
CA LEU A 25 -19.49 -20.94 -1.54
C LEU A 25 -19.29 -21.68 -2.87
N THR A 26 -18.36 -21.21 -3.70
CA THR A 26 -18.00 -21.77 -5.01
C THR A 26 -16.50 -21.97 -5.10
N PHE A 27 -16.04 -22.87 -5.98
CA PHE A 27 -14.62 -23.10 -6.26
C PHE A 27 -14.05 -22.04 -7.20
N ASP A 28 -14.16 -20.75 -6.80
CA ASP A 28 -13.58 -19.63 -7.53
C ASP A 28 -12.46 -19.01 -6.68
N ASN A 29 -11.21 -19.14 -7.15
CA ASN A 29 -10.00 -18.66 -6.47
C ASN A 29 -9.65 -17.19 -6.81
N ASN A 30 -10.40 -16.54 -7.70
CA ASN A 30 -10.15 -15.13 -8.01
C ASN A 30 -10.50 -14.24 -6.82
N TYR A 31 -9.58 -13.38 -6.43
CA TYR A 31 -9.86 -12.42 -5.37
C TYR A 31 -10.84 -11.34 -5.84
N PHE A 32 -10.67 -10.85 -7.06
CA PHE A 32 -11.55 -9.87 -7.70
C PHE A 32 -12.24 -10.47 -8.92
N ASN A 33 -13.43 -9.96 -9.24
CA ASN A 33 -14.15 -10.27 -10.48
C ASN A 33 -13.73 -9.29 -11.61
N ALA A 34 -12.45 -8.96 -11.68
CA ALA A 34 -11.93 -8.07 -12.71
C ALA A 34 -11.75 -8.83 -14.03
N LEU A 35 -12.24 -8.25 -15.13
CA LEU A 35 -12.12 -8.82 -16.47
C LEU A 35 -10.65 -8.95 -16.91
N TYR A 36 -9.82 -7.99 -16.50
CA TYR A 36 -8.38 -7.97 -16.77
C TYR A 36 -7.62 -7.79 -15.48
N GLN A 37 -6.57 -8.60 -15.27
CA GLN A 37 -5.69 -8.53 -14.12
C GLN A 37 -4.25 -8.73 -14.60
N GLY A 38 -3.31 -7.97 -14.05
CA GLY A 38 -1.90 -8.10 -14.41
C GLY A 38 -1.01 -7.10 -13.67
N ILE A 39 0.28 -7.28 -13.89
CA ILE A 39 1.32 -6.36 -13.44
C ILE A 39 1.97 -5.78 -14.70
N PRO A 40 2.24 -4.46 -14.76
CA PRO A 40 2.86 -3.86 -15.92
C PRO A 40 4.24 -4.45 -16.21
N VAL A 41 4.50 -4.84 -17.47
CA VAL A 41 5.82 -5.29 -17.89
C VAL A 41 6.83 -4.14 -17.75
N GLY A 42 7.90 -4.37 -16.99
CA GLY A 42 8.89 -3.36 -16.62
C GLY A 42 8.49 -2.49 -15.42
N GLY A 43 7.44 -2.88 -14.69
CA GLY A 43 7.05 -2.31 -13.40
C GLY A 43 6.21 -1.04 -13.48
N TYR A 44 5.72 -0.62 -12.31
CA TYR A 44 4.83 0.53 -12.19
C TYR A 44 5.51 1.87 -12.47
N THR A 45 6.81 2.00 -12.19
CA THR A 45 7.58 3.22 -12.50
C THR A 45 7.55 3.53 -14.00
N LYS A 46 7.72 2.50 -14.85
CA LYS A 46 7.65 2.64 -16.31
C LYS A 46 6.24 3.00 -16.77
N LEU A 47 5.22 2.38 -16.18
CA LEU A 47 3.82 2.73 -16.45
C LEU A 47 3.55 4.20 -16.14
N VAL A 48 3.92 4.67 -14.95
CA VAL A 48 3.72 6.06 -14.52
C VAL A 48 4.52 7.03 -15.41
N ALA A 49 5.79 6.71 -15.73
CA ALA A 49 6.60 7.52 -16.63
C ALA A 49 5.96 7.66 -18.03
N ASN A 50 5.34 6.59 -18.54
CA ASN A 50 4.62 6.64 -19.82
C ASN A 50 3.34 7.50 -19.74
N LEU A 51 2.63 7.45 -18.63
CA LEU A 51 1.44 8.29 -18.41
C LEU A 51 1.79 9.78 -18.30
N LEU A 52 2.96 10.09 -17.75
CA LEU A 52 3.45 11.46 -17.57
C LEU A 52 4.23 12.00 -18.79
N LYS A 53 4.31 11.23 -19.87
CA LYS A 53 5.05 11.64 -21.06
C LYS A 53 4.47 12.94 -21.64
N GLY A 54 5.33 13.97 -21.75
CA GLY A 54 4.95 15.30 -22.22
C GLY A 54 4.36 16.23 -21.14
N ILE A 55 4.33 15.79 -19.88
CA ILE A 55 3.92 16.57 -18.73
C ILE A 55 5.17 16.96 -17.94
N GLU A 56 5.27 18.22 -17.52
CA GLU A 56 6.36 18.66 -16.62
C GLU A 56 6.23 17.94 -15.26
N VAL A 57 7.32 17.30 -14.82
CA VAL A 57 7.38 16.59 -13.53
C VAL A 57 8.50 17.19 -12.70
N ARG A 58 8.19 17.62 -11.49
CA ARG A 58 9.16 18.12 -10.51
C ARG A 58 9.26 17.11 -9.36
N LEU A 59 10.37 16.37 -9.31
CA LEU A 59 10.68 15.47 -8.20
C LEU A 59 11.29 16.23 -7.02
N ASN A 60 11.28 15.61 -5.84
CA ASN A 60 11.83 16.19 -4.60
C ASN A 60 11.25 17.58 -4.28
N THR A 61 9.97 17.78 -4.62
CA THR A 61 9.25 19.04 -4.39
C THR A 61 8.12 18.76 -3.40
N ASP A 62 8.24 19.32 -2.21
CA ASP A 62 7.18 19.29 -1.20
C ASP A 62 6.22 20.45 -1.46
N TYR A 63 4.99 20.10 -1.86
CA TYR A 63 3.95 21.08 -2.14
C TYR A 63 3.59 21.92 -0.91
N LEU A 64 3.56 21.33 0.28
CA LEU A 64 3.18 22.06 1.50
C LEU A 64 4.25 23.04 1.96
N ALA A 65 5.52 22.75 1.66
CA ALA A 65 6.63 23.65 1.99
C ALA A 65 6.66 24.90 1.12
N ASP A 66 6.18 24.85 -0.12
CA ASP A 66 6.21 25.98 -1.07
C ASP A 66 4.85 26.21 -1.77
N LYS A 67 3.78 26.03 -0.98
CA LYS A 67 2.39 26.04 -1.46
C LYS A 67 2.04 27.30 -2.27
N ALA A 68 2.40 28.47 -1.80
CA ALA A 68 2.04 29.74 -2.45
C ALA A 68 2.67 29.88 -3.85
N ALA A 69 3.96 29.51 -3.99
CA ALA A 69 4.65 29.57 -5.27
C ALA A 69 4.12 28.51 -6.25
N LEU A 70 3.81 27.30 -5.74
CA LEU A 70 3.28 26.21 -6.58
C LEU A 70 1.82 26.47 -7.00
N ASP A 71 0.98 27.02 -6.15
CA ASP A 71 -0.39 27.45 -6.49
C ASP A 71 -0.40 28.49 -7.62
N ALA A 72 0.60 29.39 -7.66
CA ALA A 72 0.71 30.41 -8.70
C ALA A 72 1.01 29.84 -10.09
N LEU A 73 1.47 28.61 -10.19
CA LEU A 73 1.81 27.96 -11.47
C LEU A 73 0.61 27.34 -12.17
N ALA A 74 -0.52 27.17 -11.51
CA ALA A 74 -1.65 26.41 -12.06
C ALA A 74 -2.99 27.09 -11.77
N GLY A 75 -3.92 27.01 -12.74
CA GLY A 75 -5.30 27.48 -12.54
C GLY A 75 -6.16 26.59 -11.63
N LYS A 76 -5.74 25.32 -11.43
CA LYS A 76 -6.35 24.36 -10.50
C LYS A 76 -5.28 23.45 -9.93
N VAL A 77 -5.40 23.13 -8.66
CA VAL A 77 -4.51 22.21 -7.94
C VAL A 77 -5.31 20.98 -7.50
N VAL A 78 -4.75 19.80 -7.73
CA VAL A 78 -5.24 18.53 -7.21
C VAL A 78 -4.20 18.00 -6.23
N TYR A 79 -4.47 18.17 -4.95
CA TYR A 79 -3.60 17.66 -3.90
C TYR A 79 -4.03 16.24 -3.51
N THR A 80 -3.12 15.28 -3.63
CA THR A 80 -3.38 13.85 -3.35
C THR A 80 -2.77 13.36 -2.03
N GLY A 81 -2.15 14.24 -1.26
CA GLY A 81 -1.63 13.96 0.07
C GLY A 81 -2.72 13.94 1.15
N SER A 82 -2.31 13.87 2.41
CA SER A 82 -3.22 13.83 3.56
C SER A 82 -3.99 15.13 3.71
N ILE A 83 -5.30 15.05 3.85
CA ILE A 83 -6.18 16.23 3.95
C ILE A 83 -5.90 17.05 5.21
N ASP A 84 -5.60 16.40 6.33
CA ASP A 84 -5.25 17.05 7.58
C ASP A 84 -3.93 17.83 7.47
N ALA A 85 -2.92 17.28 6.79
CA ALA A 85 -1.68 17.97 6.50
C ALA A 85 -1.90 19.18 5.58
N TYR A 86 -2.78 19.08 4.58
CA TYR A 86 -3.13 20.22 3.72
C TYR A 86 -3.65 21.43 4.51
N PHE A 87 -4.35 21.19 5.59
CA PHE A 87 -4.90 22.20 6.50
C PHE A 87 -4.06 22.43 7.78
N ASP A 88 -2.77 22.05 7.75
CA ASP A 88 -1.84 22.23 8.86
C ASP A 88 -2.36 21.63 10.19
N TYR A 89 -3.04 20.49 10.09
CA TYR A 89 -3.61 19.73 11.22
C TYR A 89 -4.51 20.55 12.17
N ARG A 90 -5.08 21.66 11.70
CA ARG A 90 -5.83 22.61 12.51
C ARG A 90 -7.06 22.04 13.25
N LEU A 91 -7.60 20.91 12.80
CA LEU A 91 -8.72 20.21 13.43
C LEU A 91 -8.27 18.92 14.16
N GLY A 92 -7.00 18.58 14.08
CA GLY A 92 -6.40 17.36 14.62
C GLY A 92 -5.90 16.42 13.53
N THR A 93 -5.16 15.38 13.94
CA THR A 93 -4.52 14.41 13.05
C THR A 93 -5.43 13.22 12.82
N LEU A 94 -5.56 12.81 11.56
CA LEU A 94 -6.17 11.54 11.19
C LEU A 94 -5.23 10.38 11.51
N GLU A 95 -5.78 9.25 11.92
CA GLU A 95 -5.00 8.08 12.29
C GLU A 95 -4.81 7.16 11.08
N TYR A 96 -3.64 6.53 11.03
CA TYR A 96 -3.26 5.57 10.00
C TYR A 96 -2.70 4.28 10.61
N ARG A 97 -2.65 3.23 9.81
CA ARG A 97 -1.81 2.07 10.04
C ARG A 97 -0.62 2.14 9.10
N SER A 98 0.51 1.64 9.57
CA SER A 98 1.73 1.54 8.79
C SER A 98 2.13 0.07 8.61
N VAL A 99 3.10 -0.18 7.75
CA VAL A 99 3.75 -1.48 7.60
C VAL A 99 5.26 -1.33 7.65
N ARG A 100 5.92 -2.31 8.24
CA ARG A 100 7.36 -2.43 8.32
C ARG A 100 7.80 -3.68 7.57
N PHE A 101 8.88 -3.57 6.84
CA PHE A 101 9.46 -4.68 6.08
C PHE A 101 10.81 -5.10 6.64
N GLU A 102 11.03 -6.41 6.72
CA GLU A 102 12.33 -7.01 6.94
C GLU A 102 12.74 -7.77 5.69
N ASN A 103 13.80 -7.29 5.04
CA ASN A 103 14.29 -7.86 3.79
C ASN A 103 15.44 -8.85 4.06
N GLU A 104 15.42 -10.00 3.39
CA GLU A 104 16.43 -11.03 3.51
C GLU A 104 16.82 -11.56 2.13
N LEU A 105 18.12 -11.54 1.82
CA LEU A 105 18.68 -12.20 0.64
C LEU A 105 19.00 -13.66 0.98
N LEU A 106 18.41 -14.58 0.24
CA LEU A 106 18.58 -16.03 0.41
C LEU A 106 19.41 -16.61 -0.73
N ASP A 107 20.39 -17.45 -0.38
CA ASP A 107 21.20 -18.20 -1.34
C ASP A 107 20.49 -19.49 -1.76
N LYS A 108 19.33 -19.32 -2.38
CA LYS A 108 18.50 -20.36 -2.98
C LYS A 108 17.62 -19.77 -4.07
N SER A 109 17.30 -20.59 -5.07
CA SER A 109 16.54 -20.16 -6.25
C SER A 109 15.04 -20.01 -5.99
N ASN A 110 14.52 -20.54 -4.91
CA ASN A 110 13.08 -20.49 -4.58
C ASN A 110 12.88 -20.59 -3.06
N TYR A 111 11.99 -19.76 -2.53
CA TYR A 111 11.59 -19.80 -1.12
C TYR A 111 10.16 -20.35 -0.97
N GLN A 112 9.19 -19.75 -1.65
CA GLN A 112 7.77 -20.10 -1.53
C GLN A 112 7.08 -20.38 -2.88
N GLY A 113 7.74 -20.13 -4.00
CA GLY A 113 7.20 -20.39 -5.34
C GLY A 113 6.07 -19.48 -5.80
N ASN A 114 5.84 -18.39 -5.08
CA ASN A 114 4.79 -17.42 -5.34
C ASN A 114 5.24 -16.03 -4.89
N ALA A 115 4.75 -14.99 -5.57
CA ALA A 115 5.11 -13.60 -5.27
C ALA A 115 4.66 -13.16 -3.86
N ALA A 116 3.50 -13.59 -3.37
CA ALA A 116 3.02 -13.20 -2.05
C ALA A 116 2.23 -14.34 -1.38
N VAL A 117 2.55 -14.62 -0.13
CA VAL A 117 1.83 -15.58 0.73
C VAL A 117 1.39 -14.87 2.01
N ASN A 118 0.09 -14.87 2.30
CA ASN A 118 -0.48 -14.31 3.51
C ASN A 118 -0.51 -15.34 4.65
N TYR A 119 -0.11 -14.94 5.85
CA TYR A 119 -0.11 -15.74 7.07
C TYR A 119 -1.31 -15.35 7.93
N THR A 120 -2.30 -16.22 8.01
CA THR A 120 -3.58 -15.93 8.65
C THR A 120 -3.66 -16.32 10.12
N ASP A 121 -2.74 -17.17 10.61
CA ASP A 121 -2.62 -17.57 12.00
C ASP A 121 -2.21 -16.40 12.91
N ARG A 122 -2.35 -16.54 14.23
CA ARG A 122 -1.99 -15.51 15.22
C ARG A 122 -0.54 -15.58 15.67
N GLU A 123 0.04 -16.77 15.60
CA GLU A 123 1.37 -17.07 16.13
C GLU A 123 2.48 -16.45 15.27
N THR A 124 2.27 -16.42 13.95
CA THR A 124 3.21 -15.80 13.02
C THR A 124 3.12 -14.28 13.11
N PRO A 125 4.22 -13.56 13.43
CA PRO A 125 4.17 -12.13 13.68
C PRO A 125 4.00 -11.27 12.42
N TRP A 126 4.41 -11.76 11.23
CA TRP A 126 4.21 -11.05 9.96
C TRP A 126 2.85 -11.35 9.34
N THR A 127 2.36 -10.42 8.54
CA THR A 127 1.08 -10.56 7.80
C THR A 127 1.26 -11.30 6.49
N ARG A 128 2.42 -11.12 5.84
CA ARG A 128 2.78 -11.82 4.60
C ARG A 128 4.29 -11.93 4.41
N ILE A 129 4.68 -12.82 3.51
CA ILE A 129 6.01 -12.84 2.90
C ILE A 129 5.85 -12.54 1.42
N ILE A 130 6.67 -11.63 0.92
CA ILE A 130 6.80 -11.29 -0.49
C ILE A 130 8.11 -11.89 -0.98
N GLU A 131 8.07 -12.71 -2.02
CA GLU A 131 9.24 -13.19 -2.76
C GLU A 131 9.30 -12.46 -4.11
N HIS A 132 10.12 -11.40 -4.16
CA HIS A 132 10.05 -10.37 -5.19
C HIS A 132 10.24 -10.86 -6.61
N LYS A 133 11.11 -11.83 -6.84
CA LYS A 133 11.42 -12.31 -8.19
C LYS A 133 10.20 -12.90 -8.92
N TRP A 134 9.20 -13.42 -8.19
CA TRP A 134 8.02 -14.02 -8.81
C TRP A 134 7.06 -13.02 -9.44
N PHE A 135 7.23 -11.72 -9.22
CA PHE A 135 6.53 -10.69 -9.99
C PHE A 135 6.99 -10.63 -11.45
N GLU A 136 8.21 -11.12 -11.74
CA GLU A 136 8.81 -11.21 -13.08
C GLU A 136 9.21 -12.66 -13.43
N PHE A 137 8.42 -13.64 -12.95
CA PHE A 137 8.56 -15.07 -13.24
C PHE A 137 9.91 -15.68 -12.84
N GLY A 138 10.65 -15.07 -11.93
CA GLY A 138 11.94 -15.56 -11.42
C GLY A 138 13.08 -15.51 -12.44
N LYS A 139 12.95 -14.70 -13.48
CA LYS A 139 13.90 -14.57 -14.58
C LYS A 139 14.68 -13.26 -14.52
N ASP A 140 15.90 -13.26 -15.08
CA ASP A 140 16.64 -12.05 -15.42
C ASP A 140 16.20 -11.50 -16.80
N GLU A 141 16.79 -10.37 -17.22
CA GLU A 141 16.49 -9.74 -18.52
C GLU A 141 16.87 -10.64 -19.72
N ALA A 142 17.77 -11.59 -19.55
CA ALA A 142 18.18 -12.55 -20.57
C ALA A 142 17.31 -13.83 -20.56
N GLY A 143 16.35 -13.93 -19.63
CA GLY A 143 15.45 -15.07 -19.48
C GLY A 143 16.01 -16.25 -18.69
N ASN A 144 17.17 -16.09 -18.02
CA ASN A 144 17.75 -17.12 -17.17
C ASN A 144 17.10 -17.13 -15.80
N ASP A 145 17.08 -18.27 -15.13
CA ASP A 145 16.60 -18.40 -13.75
C ASP A 145 17.53 -17.66 -12.78
N LEU A 146 16.95 -16.83 -11.92
CA LEU A 146 17.68 -16.16 -10.86
C LEU A 146 18.11 -17.18 -9.77
N PRO A 147 19.43 -17.36 -9.51
CA PRO A 147 19.92 -18.38 -8.57
C PRO A 147 19.65 -18.05 -7.11
N LYS A 148 19.39 -16.78 -6.80
CA LYS A 148 19.08 -16.27 -5.45
C LYS A 148 17.73 -15.61 -5.41
N THR A 149 17.18 -15.46 -4.20
CA THR A 149 15.91 -14.78 -4.01
C THR A 149 15.96 -13.78 -2.86
N ILE A 150 15.16 -12.71 -2.97
CA ILE A 150 14.93 -11.76 -1.88
C ILE A 150 13.50 -11.96 -1.39
N ILE A 151 13.37 -12.11 -0.08
CA ILE A 151 12.07 -12.10 0.58
C ILE A 151 11.93 -10.86 1.45
N SER A 152 10.69 -10.38 1.59
CA SER A 152 10.32 -9.33 2.54
C SER A 152 9.22 -9.86 3.45
N ARG A 153 9.47 -9.86 4.77
CA ARG A 153 8.43 -10.09 5.78
C ARG A 153 7.75 -8.77 6.09
N GLU A 154 6.44 -8.71 5.90
CA GLU A 154 5.61 -7.54 6.16
C GLU A 154 5.00 -7.62 7.56
N TYR A 155 5.21 -6.59 8.37
CA TYR A 155 4.62 -6.46 9.70
C TYR A 155 3.69 -5.26 9.73
N SER A 156 2.47 -5.44 10.19
CA SER A 156 1.57 -4.32 10.46
C SER A 156 2.02 -3.60 11.74
N SER A 157 2.02 -2.29 11.72
CA SER A 157 2.39 -1.43 12.85
C SER A 157 1.43 -0.25 13.01
N GLU A 158 1.44 0.34 14.17
CA GLU A 158 0.80 1.64 14.38
C GLU A 158 1.63 2.71 13.67
N TRP A 159 0.94 3.62 13.02
CA TRP A 159 1.55 4.77 12.38
C TRP A 159 2.01 5.79 13.44
N LYS A 160 3.14 6.40 13.20
CA LYS A 160 3.66 7.53 13.95
C LYS A 160 4.07 8.63 12.96
N PRO A 161 4.12 9.90 13.39
CA PRO A 161 4.65 10.96 12.56
C PRO A 161 6.05 10.63 12.02
N GLY A 162 6.20 10.66 10.69
CA GLY A 162 7.42 10.25 9.98
C GLY A 162 7.35 8.86 9.35
N ASP A 163 6.39 8.02 9.74
CA ASP A 163 6.13 6.74 9.08
C ASP A 163 5.27 6.94 7.82
N GLU A 164 5.39 6.03 6.86
CA GLU A 164 4.51 6.00 5.70
C GLU A 164 3.08 5.61 6.10
N PRO A 165 2.04 6.42 5.77
CA PRO A 165 0.65 6.12 6.08
C PRO A 165 0.04 5.16 5.03
N TYR A 166 0.02 3.86 5.33
CA TYR A 166 -0.48 2.84 4.38
C TYR A 166 -2.00 2.72 4.36
N TYR A 167 -2.65 2.75 5.52
CA TYR A 167 -4.09 2.51 5.64
C TYR A 167 -4.73 3.52 6.58
N PRO A 168 -5.72 4.30 6.14
CA PRO A 168 -6.47 5.18 7.05
C PRO A 168 -7.30 4.35 8.03
N VAL A 169 -7.33 4.75 9.29
CA VAL A 169 -8.21 4.16 10.30
C VAL A 169 -9.61 4.74 10.10
N ASN A 170 -10.50 3.94 9.51
CA ASN A 170 -11.86 4.33 9.15
C ASN A 170 -12.86 4.02 10.27
N ASP A 171 -12.58 4.44 11.50
CA ASP A 171 -13.53 4.37 12.61
C ASP A 171 -14.41 5.62 12.64
N GLU A 172 -15.36 5.65 13.60
CA GLU A 172 -16.32 6.74 13.72
C GLU A 172 -15.65 8.07 14.08
N GLN A 173 -14.60 8.05 14.91
CA GLN A 173 -13.87 9.24 15.33
C GLN A 173 -13.15 9.87 14.14
N ASN A 174 -12.37 9.09 13.40
CA ASN A 174 -11.67 9.55 12.22
C ASN A 174 -12.63 9.96 11.09
N GLY A 175 -13.75 9.25 10.95
CA GLY A 175 -14.81 9.62 10.01
C GLY A 175 -15.44 10.98 10.30
N ARG A 176 -15.68 11.31 11.59
CA ARG A 176 -16.17 12.63 12.01
C ARG A 176 -15.14 13.73 11.77
N LEU A 177 -13.87 13.49 12.08
CA LEU A 177 -12.78 14.44 11.84
C LEU A 177 -12.59 14.71 10.35
N TYR A 178 -12.56 13.64 9.53
CA TYR A 178 -12.48 13.76 8.08
C TYR A 178 -13.64 14.58 7.49
N ALA A 179 -14.87 14.37 7.98
CA ALA A 179 -16.03 15.13 7.54
C ALA A 179 -15.95 16.64 7.87
N GLN A 180 -15.23 17.01 8.94
CA GLN A 180 -14.97 18.40 9.26
C GLN A 180 -13.97 19.05 8.29
N TYR A 181 -12.91 18.32 7.90
CA TYR A 181 -11.95 18.78 6.90
C TYR A 181 -12.57 18.96 5.50
N LYS A 182 -13.61 18.21 5.17
CA LYS A 182 -14.30 18.30 3.87
C LYS A 182 -15.24 19.49 3.72
N LYS A 183 -15.57 20.19 4.78
CA LYS A 183 -16.44 21.38 4.75
C LYS A 183 -15.66 22.62 4.37
#